data_091de4a1f9eb002f4a06501c1112ce10
#
_entry.id   091de4a1f9eb002f4a06501c1112ce10
#
_cell.length_a   1.000
_cell.length_b   1.000
_cell.length_c   1.000
_cell.angle_alpha   90.00
_cell.angle_beta   90.00
_cell.angle_gamma   90.00
#
_symmetry.space_group_name_H-M   'P 1'
#
loop_
_entity.id
_entity.type
_entity.pdbx_description
1 polymer ?
#
loop_
_entity_poly.entity_id
_entity_poly.type
_entity_poly.pdbx_seq_one_letter_code
_entity_poly.pdbx_strand_id
1 'polypeptide(L)'
;MASLNKLQSALGVRFTNPAVLEQALTHASFTNENPAGKAGDNERMEFLGDALLNLFVAEQLYRDFPDLPEGKLTEIRVSLIRQDTLAEKALLLKLGDYLLLGRGEDASGGRVKRNNLADAYEALTAAIYLDRGFETARSFVLAGFATDIHDIKEGKHSPNFKAMLQELTQANFKALPEYEIVESTGPDHDRIFCVSVSLGDVLLAVGSGKTRKAAESEAARAAYGKLSADSHSG
;
A
#
# COMPACT_ATOMS: atom_id res chain seq x y z
N MET A 1 3.68 12.62 -24.82
CA MET A 1 3.24 11.47 -24.04
C MET A 1 4.12 10.28 -24.32
N ALA A 2 4.50 9.50 -23.29
CA ALA A 2 5.18 8.22 -23.48
C ALA A 2 4.24 7.25 -24.22
N SER A 3 4.81 6.38 -25.04
CA SER A 3 4.01 5.45 -25.86
C SER A 3 3.43 4.33 -25.00
N LEU A 4 2.10 4.13 -25.01
CA LEU A 4 1.41 3.03 -24.33
C LEU A 4 1.96 1.64 -24.75
N ASN A 5 2.51 1.52 -25.97
CA ASN A 5 3.17 0.29 -26.39
C ASN A 5 4.43 -0.02 -25.55
N LYS A 6 5.18 1.01 -25.13
CA LYS A 6 6.33 0.82 -24.23
C LYS A 6 5.88 0.36 -22.85
N LEU A 7 4.79 0.93 -22.33
CA LEU A 7 4.22 0.49 -21.05
C LEU A 7 3.78 -0.96 -21.13
N GLN A 8 3.00 -1.35 -22.16
CA GLN A 8 2.55 -2.73 -22.35
C GLN A 8 3.72 -3.73 -22.45
N SER A 9 4.82 -3.32 -23.09
CA SER A 9 6.03 -4.14 -23.13
C SER A 9 6.69 -4.30 -21.76
N ALA A 10 6.72 -3.24 -20.95
CA ALA A 10 7.25 -3.28 -19.58
C ALA A 10 6.37 -4.12 -18.64
N LEU A 11 5.04 -4.07 -18.84
CA LEU A 11 4.08 -4.89 -18.10
C LEU A 11 4.11 -6.38 -18.48
N GLY A 12 4.67 -6.72 -19.65
CA GLY A 12 4.52 -8.06 -20.24
C GLY A 12 3.08 -8.39 -20.64
N VAL A 13 2.20 -7.39 -20.71
CA VAL A 13 0.77 -7.54 -21.01
C VAL A 13 0.38 -6.68 -22.21
N ARG A 14 -0.26 -7.30 -23.19
CA ARG A 14 -0.84 -6.60 -24.33
C ARG A 14 -2.35 -6.49 -24.16
N PHE A 15 -2.86 -5.27 -24.18
CA PHE A 15 -4.29 -4.99 -24.10
C PHE A 15 -4.97 -5.27 -25.45
N THR A 16 -6.11 -5.92 -25.39
CA THR A 16 -7.01 -6.12 -26.53
C THR A 16 -7.76 -4.82 -26.84
N ASN A 17 -8.17 -4.10 -25.80
CA ASN A 17 -8.79 -2.79 -25.88
C ASN A 17 -7.89 -1.71 -25.23
N PRO A 18 -7.12 -0.96 -26.02
CA PRO A 18 -6.24 0.09 -25.49
C PRO A 18 -6.95 1.19 -24.69
N ALA A 19 -8.25 1.40 -24.92
CA ALA A 19 -9.02 2.42 -24.19
C ALA A 19 -9.15 2.08 -22.69
N VAL A 20 -9.15 0.78 -22.33
CA VAL A 20 -9.18 0.35 -20.94
C VAL A 20 -7.89 0.74 -20.20
N LEU A 21 -6.75 0.59 -20.87
CA LEU A 21 -5.46 1.03 -20.31
C LEU A 21 -5.40 2.55 -20.22
N GLU A 22 -5.88 3.29 -21.23
CA GLU A 22 -5.90 4.75 -21.20
C GLU A 22 -6.78 5.27 -20.06
N GLN A 23 -7.94 4.68 -19.83
CA GLN A 23 -8.81 5.04 -18.70
C GLN A 23 -8.12 4.81 -17.37
N ALA A 24 -7.43 3.69 -17.15
CA ALA A 24 -6.69 3.43 -15.92
C ALA A 24 -5.57 4.46 -15.63
N LEU A 25 -5.07 5.11 -16.67
CA LEU A 25 -4.03 6.15 -16.57
C LEU A 25 -4.62 7.56 -16.54
N THR A 26 -5.94 7.73 -16.56
CA THR A 26 -6.63 9.01 -16.61
C THR A 26 -7.08 9.42 -15.21
N HIS A 27 -6.41 10.40 -14.63
CA HIS A 27 -6.77 10.96 -13.33
C HIS A 27 -7.98 11.90 -13.43
N ALA A 28 -8.79 11.98 -12.38
CA ALA A 28 -10.01 12.81 -12.33
C ALA A 28 -9.77 14.28 -12.68
N SER A 29 -8.61 14.85 -12.36
CA SER A 29 -8.27 16.22 -12.74
C SER A 29 -8.25 16.44 -14.27
N PHE A 30 -7.87 15.40 -15.03
CA PHE A 30 -7.85 15.47 -16.49
C PHE A 30 -9.27 15.50 -17.07
N THR A 31 -10.16 14.63 -16.58
CA THR A 31 -11.56 14.59 -17.02
C THR A 31 -12.32 15.86 -16.64
N ASN A 32 -12.05 16.41 -15.47
CA ASN A 32 -12.63 17.67 -15.02
C ASN A 32 -12.27 18.86 -15.92
N GLU A 33 -11.04 18.90 -16.44
CA GLU A 33 -10.60 19.93 -17.39
C GLU A 33 -11.04 19.63 -18.84
N ASN A 34 -11.42 18.37 -19.14
CA ASN A 34 -11.78 17.90 -20.48
C ASN A 34 -13.14 17.16 -20.50
N PRO A 35 -14.25 17.80 -20.08
CA PRO A 35 -15.54 17.13 -19.91
C PRO A 35 -16.15 16.60 -21.21
N ALA A 36 -15.70 17.07 -22.37
CA ALA A 36 -16.11 16.53 -23.68
C ALA A 36 -15.36 15.25 -24.09
N GLY A 37 -14.37 14.81 -23.29
CA GLY A 37 -13.65 13.56 -23.49
C GLY A 37 -14.56 12.35 -23.31
N LYS A 38 -14.38 11.30 -24.13
CA LYS A 38 -15.18 10.07 -24.05
C LYS A 38 -14.69 9.09 -22.99
N ALA A 39 -13.47 9.21 -22.51
CA ALA A 39 -12.88 8.34 -21.49
C ALA A 39 -13.27 8.84 -20.09
N GLY A 40 -13.74 7.95 -19.23
CA GLY A 40 -13.88 8.23 -17.80
C GLY A 40 -12.52 8.31 -17.13
N ASP A 41 -12.50 8.77 -15.87
CA ASP A 41 -11.32 8.68 -15.02
C ASP A 41 -11.08 7.26 -14.48
N ASN A 42 -10.06 7.14 -13.66
CA ASN A 42 -9.62 5.86 -13.09
C ASN A 42 -10.23 5.51 -11.72
N GLU A 43 -11.00 6.40 -11.07
CA GLU A 43 -11.49 6.19 -9.69
C GLU A 43 -12.26 4.86 -9.51
N ARG A 44 -13.13 4.52 -10.47
CA ARG A 44 -13.86 3.25 -10.40
C ARG A 44 -12.98 2.02 -10.65
N MET A 45 -11.90 2.19 -11.40
CA MET A 45 -10.92 1.12 -11.62
C MET A 45 -10.01 0.97 -10.40
N GLU A 46 -9.61 2.06 -9.76
CA GLU A 46 -8.92 2.07 -8.47
C GLU A 46 -9.69 1.23 -7.44
N PHE A 47 -10.98 1.54 -7.22
CA PHE A 47 -11.84 0.77 -6.31
C PHE A 47 -11.84 -0.74 -6.61
N LEU A 48 -11.93 -1.12 -7.89
CA LEU A 48 -11.90 -2.54 -8.27
C LEU A 48 -10.48 -3.13 -8.10
N GLY A 49 -9.47 -2.35 -8.40
CA GLY A 49 -8.07 -2.75 -8.30
C GLY A 49 -7.62 -3.02 -6.87
N ASP A 50 -8.04 -2.17 -5.92
CA ASP A 50 -7.82 -2.41 -4.50
C ASP A 50 -8.37 -3.78 -4.06
N ALA A 51 -9.63 -4.07 -4.41
CA ALA A 51 -10.26 -5.36 -4.09
C ALA A 51 -9.50 -6.55 -4.70
N LEU A 52 -9.00 -6.43 -5.93
CA LEU A 52 -8.22 -7.47 -6.61
C LEU A 52 -6.85 -7.67 -5.98
N LEU A 53 -6.14 -6.59 -5.63
CA LEU A 53 -4.86 -6.65 -4.93
C LEU A 53 -5.02 -7.35 -3.57
N ASN A 54 -6.04 -6.97 -2.82
CA ASN A 54 -6.38 -7.59 -1.54
C ASN A 54 -6.61 -9.10 -1.71
N LEU A 55 -7.38 -9.51 -2.72
CA LEU A 55 -7.67 -10.91 -2.99
C LEU A 55 -6.42 -11.71 -3.38
N PHE A 56 -5.64 -11.22 -4.37
CA PHE A 56 -4.49 -11.96 -4.89
C PHE A 56 -3.37 -12.10 -3.87
N VAL A 57 -3.10 -11.03 -3.10
CA VAL A 57 -2.10 -11.06 -2.04
C VAL A 57 -2.56 -11.94 -0.89
N ALA A 58 -3.82 -11.84 -0.45
CA ALA A 58 -4.36 -12.69 0.61
C ALA A 58 -4.32 -14.18 0.23
N GLU A 59 -4.73 -14.55 -0.99
CA GLU A 59 -4.66 -15.92 -1.49
C GLU A 59 -3.21 -16.44 -1.49
N GLN A 60 -2.27 -15.64 -1.95
CA GLN A 60 -0.87 -16.03 -1.99
C GLN A 60 -0.29 -16.23 -0.58
N LEU A 61 -0.56 -15.31 0.34
CA LEU A 61 -0.12 -15.42 1.73
C LEU A 61 -0.73 -16.64 2.44
N TYR A 62 -2.01 -16.90 2.23
CA TYR A 62 -2.68 -18.08 2.79
C TYR A 62 -2.01 -19.38 2.35
N ARG A 63 -1.60 -19.47 1.08
CA ARG A 63 -0.91 -20.65 0.54
C ARG A 63 0.53 -20.78 1.03
N ASP A 64 1.22 -19.65 1.12
CA ASP A 64 2.67 -19.59 1.39
C ASP A 64 3.01 -19.72 2.88
N PHE A 65 2.05 -19.38 3.77
CA PHE A 65 2.26 -19.33 5.21
C PHE A 65 1.14 -20.10 5.99
N PRO A 66 1.03 -21.42 5.80
CA PRO A 66 -0.07 -22.22 6.37
C PRO A 66 -0.10 -22.21 7.90
N ASP A 67 1.04 -21.97 8.55
CA ASP A 67 1.18 -22.00 10.00
C ASP A 67 0.97 -20.63 10.67
N LEU A 68 0.82 -19.56 9.87
CA LEU A 68 0.60 -18.24 10.45
C LEU A 68 -0.87 -18.02 10.83
N PRO A 69 -1.14 -17.44 12.02
CA PRO A 69 -2.49 -17.07 12.39
C PRO A 69 -3.02 -15.92 11.52
N GLU A 70 -4.35 -15.83 11.41
CA GLU A 70 -5.07 -14.84 10.57
C GLU A 70 -4.57 -13.41 10.81
N GLY A 71 -4.42 -12.98 12.07
CA GLY A 71 -3.94 -11.64 12.39
C GLY A 71 -2.56 -11.33 11.79
N LYS A 72 -1.65 -12.33 11.71
CA LYS A 72 -0.34 -12.16 11.07
C LYS A 72 -0.45 -12.08 9.55
N LEU A 73 -1.30 -12.88 8.94
CA LEU A 73 -1.55 -12.81 7.50
C LEU A 73 -2.13 -11.44 7.12
N THR A 74 -3.04 -10.90 7.94
CA THR A 74 -3.61 -9.57 7.77
C THR A 74 -2.55 -8.47 7.92
N GLU A 75 -1.69 -8.52 8.95
CA GLU A 75 -0.57 -7.58 9.13
C GLU A 75 0.34 -7.54 7.89
N ILE A 76 0.73 -8.72 7.39
CA ILE A 76 1.58 -8.84 6.20
C ILE A 76 0.88 -8.27 4.98
N ARG A 77 -0.37 -8.67 4.73
CA ARG A 77 -1.15 -8.17 3.60
C ARG A 77 -1.20 -6.65 3.59
N VAL A 78 -1.61 -6.02 4.69
CA VAL A 78 -1.71 -4.56 4.80
C VAL A 78 -0.35 -3.90 4.53
N SER A 79 0.76 -4.46 5.03
CA SER A 79 2.08 -3.92 4.76
C SER A 79 2.48 -3.98 3.29
N LEU A 80 2.04 -5.00 2.57
CA LEU A 80 2.34 -5.19 1.15
C LEU A 80 1.55 -4.25 0.25
N ILE A 81 0.25 -4.04 0.54
CA ILE A 81 -0.65 -3.29 -0.35
C ILE A 81 -0.91 -1.85 0.10
N ARG A 82 -0.16 -1.35 1.11
CA ARG A 82 -0.28 0.03 1.53
C ARG A 82 0.16 0.99 0.41
N GLN A 83 -0.38 2.20 0.44
CA GLN A 83 -0.18 3.26 -0.55
C GLN A 83 1.30 3.48 -0.92
N ASP A 84 2.19 3.55 0.06
CA ASP A 84 3.63 3.74 -0.20
C ASP A 84 4.25 2.60 -1.01
N THR A 85 3.88 1.36 -0.70
CA THR A 85 4.38 0.19 -1.44
C THR A 85 3.85 0.19 -2.87
N LEU A 86 2.55 0.46 -3.06
CA LEU A 86 1.96 0.56 -4.40
C LEU A 86 2.58 1.68 -5.23
N ALA A 87 2.82 2.85 -4.60
CA ALA A 87 3.52 3.95 -5.25
C ALA A 87 4.95 3.57 -5.68
N GLU A 88 5.68 2.78 -4.89
CA GLU A 88 7.00 2.27 -5.26
C GLU A 88 6.92 1.31 -6.46
N LYS A 89 5.91 0.41 -6.49
CA LYS A 89 5.67 -0.45 -7.66
C LYS A 89 5.35 0.37 -8.91
N ALA A 90 4.52 1.43 -8.77
CA ALA A 90 4.21 2.35 -9.85
C ALA A 90 5.44 3.11 -10.36
N LEU A 91 6.34 3.53 -9.46
CA LEU A 91 7.62 4.17 -9.82
C LEU A 91 8.54 3.23 -10.61
N LEU A 92 8.64 1.96 -10.23
CA LEU A 92 9.42 0.95 -10.96
C LEU A 92 8.90 0.79 -12.41
N LEU A 93 7.60 0.87 -12.61
CA LEU A 93 6.95 0.83 -13.91
C LEU A 93 6.95 2.20 -14.63
N LYS A 94 7.43 3.25 -13.96
CA LYS A 94 7.41 4.64 -14.44
C LYS A 94 5.99 5.11 -14.84
N LEU A 95 4.96 4.68 -14.09
CA LEU A 95 3.57 4.99 -14.43
C LEU A 95 3.31 6.49 -14.52
N GLY A 96 3.98 7.32 -13.72
CA GLY A 96 3.86 8.76 -13.77
C GLY A 96 4.10 9.39 -15.16
N ASP A 97 4.96 8.77 -15.99
CA ASP A 97 5.24 9.23 -17.34
C ASP A 97 4.03 9.06 -18.29
N TYR A 98 3.10 8.20 -17.93
CA TYR A 98 1.93 7.83 -18.72
C TYR A 98 0.63 8.47 -18.22
N LEU A 99 0.62 9.04 -17.01
CA LEU A 99 -0.59 9.63 -16.43
C LEU A 99 -1.11 10.80 -17.25
N LEU A 100 -2.42 10.80 -17.48
CA LEU A 100 -3.18 11.91 -18.00
C LEU A 100 -3.68 12.74 -16.83
N LEU A 101 -3.07 13.91 -16.63
CA LEU A 101 -3.36 14.82 -15.54
C LEU A 101 -3.90 16.16 -16.07
N GLY A 102 -4.77 16.79 -15.32
CA GLY A 102 -5.12 18.19 -15.55
C GLY A 102 -3.89 19.09 -15.35
N ARG A 103 -3.90 20.28 -15.96
CA ARG A 103 -2.75 21.22 -15.94
C ARG A 103 -2.34 21.60 -14.52
N GLY A 104 -3.31 21.83 -13.63
CA GLY A 104 -3.06 22.18 -12.24
C GLY A 104 -2.39 21.06 -11.48
N GLU A 105 -2.87 19.84 -11.64
CA GLU A 105 -2.31 18.66 -10.99
C GLU A 105 -0.90 18.33 -11.53
N ASP A 106 -0.71 18.41 -12.83
CA ASP A 106 0.60 18.21 -13.47
C ASP A 106 1.63 19.26 -12.99
N ALA A 107 1.25 20.54 -12.97
CA ALA A 107 2.11 21.64 -12.50
C ALA A 107 2.49 21.51 -11.01
N SER A 108 1.64 20.89 -10.18
CA SER A 108 1.92 20.64 -8.76
C SER A 108 2.72 19.36 -8.51
N GLY A 109 3.29 18.73 -9.55
CA GLY A 109 4.08 17.50 -9.45
C GLY A 109 3.26 16.22 -9.34
N GLY A 110 2.02 16.22 -9.83
CA GLY A 110 1.10 15.09 -9.76
C GLY A 110 1.65 13.76 -10.26
N ARG A 111 2.58 13.79 -11.23
CA ARG A 111 3.23 12.60 -11.80
C ARG A 111 4.08 11.79 -10.80
N VAL A 112 4.52 12.44 -9.72
CA VAL A 112 5.36 11.81 -8.69
C VAL A 112 4.70 11.80 -7.31
N LYS A 113 3.47 12.30 -7.19
CA LYS A 113 2.69 12.20 -5.96
C LYS A 113 2.38 10.73 -5.66
N ARG A 114 2.67 10.31 -4.43
CA ARG A 114 2.49 8.90 -4.01
C ARG A 114 1.05 8.44 -4.16
N ASN A 115 0.06 9.27 -3.83
CA ASN A 115 -1.36 8.95 -4.00
C ASN A 115 -1.67 8.62 -5.46
N ASN A 116 -1.40 9.55 -6.38
CA ASN A 116 -1.70 9.37 -7.79
C ASN A 116 -1.02 8.12 -8.40
N LEU A 117 0.18 7.80 -7.90
CA LEU A 117 0.92 6.61 -8.35
C LEU A 117 0.31 5.32 -7.81
N ALA A 118 -0.11 5.29 -6.54
CA ALA A 118 -0.77 4.15 -5.93
C ALA A 118 -2.13 3.89 -6.61
N ASP A 119 -2.96 4.92 -6.72
CA ASP A 119 -4.27 4.87 -7.36
C ASP A 119 -4.16 4.37 -8.82
N ALA A 120 -3.13 4.84 -9.54
CA ALA A 120 -2.85 4.38 -10.90
C ALA A 120 -2.41 2.90 -10.96
N TYR A 121 -1.68 2.41 -9.96
CA TYR A 121 -1.28 0.99 -9.89
C TYR A 121 -2.49 0.09 -9.63
N GLU A 122 -3.39 0.51 -8.76
CA GLU A 122 -4.67 -0.17 -8.51
C GLU A 122 -5.53 -0.18 -9.77
N ALA A 123 -5.74 1.00 -10.38
CA ALA A 123 -6.50 1.12 -11.61
C ALA A 123 -5.91 0.28 -12.76
N LEU A 124 -4.58 0.20 -12.87
CA LEU A 124 -3.89 -0.65 -13.84
C LEU A 124 -4.17 -2.14 -13.59
N THR A 125 -4.18 -2.55 -12.32
CA THR A 125 -4.53 -3.93 -11.93
C THR A 125 -5.95 -4.28 -12.38
N ALA A 126 -6.91 -3.38 -12.15
CA ALA A 126 -8.28 -3.54 -12.63
C ALA A 126 -8.37 -3.55 -14.15
N ALA A 127 -7.62 -2.69 -14.83
CA ALA A 127 -7.59 -2.65 -16.29
C ALA A 127 -7.10 -3.97 -16.90
N ILE A 128 -6.04 -4.56 -16.34
CA ILE A 128 -5.54 -5.88 -16.77
C ILE A 128 -6.62 -6.94 -16.52
N TYR A 129 -7.28 -6.91 -15.36
CA TYR A 129 -8.37 -7.84 -15.08
C TYR A 129 -9.53 -7.72 -16.07
N LEU A 130 -9.99 -6.51 -16.34
CA LEU A 130 -11.14 -6.26 -17.22
C LEU A 130 -10.86 -6.64 -18.68
N ASP A 131 -9.63 -6.45 -19.16
CA ASP A 131 -9.26 -6.72 -20.55
C ASP A 131 -8.68 -8.12 -20.76
N ARG A 132 -7.94 -8.66 -19.78
CA ARG A 132 -7.15 -9.89 -19.93
C ARG A 132 -7.56 -11.02 -18.97
N GLY A 133 -8.51 -10.74 -18.08
CA GLY A 133 -9.07 -11.72 -17.15
C GLY A 133 -8.22 -11.97 -15.91
N PHE A 134 -8.77 -12.82 -15.04
CA PHE A 134 -8.32 -13.08 -13.69
C PHE A 134 -6.85 -13.54 -13.59
N GLU A 135 -6.49 -14.57 -14.38
CA GLU A 135 -5.15 -15.18 -14.29
C GLU A 135 -4.04 -14.24 -14.73
N THR A 136 -4.32 -13.38 -15.73
CA THR A 136 -3.33 -12.39 -16.19
C THR A 136 -3.12 -11.31 -15.12
N ALA A 137 -4.19 -10.81 -14.52
CA ALA A 137 -4.11 -9.82 -13.45
C ALA A 137 -3.42 -10.40 -12.19
N ARG A 138 -3.78 -11.62 -11.79
CA ARG A 138 -3.13 -12.34 -10.69
C ARG A 138 -1.63 -12.49 -10.93
N SER A 139 -1.24 -12.94 -12.10
CA SER A 139 0.18 -13.12 -12.47
C SER A 139 0.95 -11.80 -12.43
N PHE A 140 0.36 -10.71 -12.94
CA PHE A 140 0.95 -9.37 -12.88
C PHE A 140 1.19 -8.92 -11.43
N VAL A 141 0.17 -9.02 -10.58
CA VAL A 141 0.27 -8.63 -9.17
C VAL A 141 1.33 -9.47 -8.46
N LEU A 142 1.26 -10.78 -8.55
CA LEU A 142 2.20 -11.65 -7.84
C LEU A 142 3.64 -11.50 -8.32
N ALA A 143 3.87 -11.23 -9.60
CA ALA A 143 5.20 -10.89 -10.10
C ALA A 143 5.72 -9.59 -9.50
N GLY A 144 4.85 -8.57 -9.34
CA GLY A 144 5.20 -7.30 -8.71
C GLY A 144 5.58 -7.42 -7.24
N PHE A 145 5.01 -8.38 -6.51
CA PHE A 145 5.28 -8.61 -5.07
C PHE A 145 6.21 -9.80 -4.78
N ALA A 146 6.76 -10.45 -5.80
CA ALA A 146 7.55 -11.67 -5.62
C ALA A 146 8.74 -11.50 -4.66
N THR A 147 9.48 -10.39 -4.79
CA THR A 147 10.62 -10.08 -3.91
C THR A 147 10.16 -9.82 -2.49
N ASP A 148 9.09 -9.04 -2.30
CA ASP A 148 8.59 -8.70 -0.97
C ASP A 148 8.10 -9.96 -0.23
N ILE A 149 7.36 -10.83 -0.91
CA ILE A 149 6.89 -12.11 -0.36
C ILE A 149 8.06 -13.04 -0.04
N HIS A 150 9.08 -13.07 -0.90
CA HIS A 150 10.30 -13.84 -0.63
C HIS A 150 11.02 -13.33 0.62
N ASP A 151 11.20 -12.03 0.76
CA ASP A 151 11.87 -11.43 1.91
C ASP A 151 11.10 -11.68 3.21
N ILE A 152 9.77 -11.75 3.15
CA ILE A 152 8.94 -12.14 4.29
C ILE A 152 9.19 -13.62 4.66
N LYS A 153 9.26 -14.52 3.68
CA LYS A 153 9.57 -15.96 3.91
C LYS A 153 10.94 -16.15 4.56
N GLU A 154 11.92 -15.34 4.17
CA GLU A 154 13.27 -15.38 4.73
C GLU A 154 13.38 -14.66 6.10
N GLY A 155 12.29 -14.11 6.63
CA GLY A 155 12.29 -13.34 7.87
C GLY A 155 13.05 -12.01 7.79
N LYS A 156 13.35 -11.54 6.57
CA LYS A 156 14.08 -10.28 6.31
C LYS A 156 13.17 -9.07 6.32
N HIS A 157 11.87 -9.27 6.13
CA HIS A 157 10.88 -8.20 6.08
C HIS A 157 10.15 -8.11 7.41
N SER A 158 10.19 -6.94 8.03
CA SER A 158 9.35 -6.57 9.17
C SER A 158 8.47 -5.40 8.74
N PRO A 159 7.13 -5.52 8.85
CA PRO A 159 6.25 -4.40 8.56
C PRO A 159 6.64 -3.15 9.36
N ASN A 160 6.62 -1.99 8.71
CA ASN A 160 6.89 -0.73 9.40
C ASN A 160 5.64 -0.25 10.14
N PHE A 161 5.36 -0.87 11.28
CA PHE A 161 4.18 -0.55 12.09
C PHE A 161 4.15 0.91 12.57
N LYS A 162 5.31 1.56 12.73
CA LYS A 162 5.34 2.97 13.09
C LYS A 162 4.76 3.85 11.99
N ALA A 163 5.13 3.60 10.74
CA ALA A 163 4.56 4.32 9.60
C ALA A 163 3.07 3.99 9.43
N MET A 164 2.70 2.71 9.50
CA MET A 164 1.30 2.27 9.38
C MET A 164 0.41 2.88 10.46
N LEU A 165 0.87 2.94 11.72
CA LEU A 165 0.13 3.58 12.81
C LEU A 165 0.01 5.09 12.58
N GLN A 166 1.08 5.74 12.12
CA GLN A 166 1.08 7.16 11.82
C GLN A 166 0.06 7.50 10.74
N GLU A 167 0.03 6.73 9.64
CA GLU A 167 -0.94 6.91 8.56
C GLU A 167 -2.38 6.74 9.08
N LEU A 168 -2.64 5.67 9.83
CA LEU A 168 -3.96 5.39 10.41
C LEU A 168 -4.44 6.51 11.35
N THR A 169 -3.56 6.96 12.26
CA THR A 169 -3.94 8.00 13.22
C THR A 169 -4.08 9.36 12.56
N GLN A 170 -3.26 9.68 11.57
CA GLN A 170 -3.39 10.90 10.81
C GLN A 170 -4.68 10.94 9.99
N ALA A 171 -5.06 9.82 9.37
CA ALA A 171 -6.30 9.72 8.59
C ALA A 171 -7.54 9.88 9.47
N ASN A 172 -7.63 9.15 10.58
CA ASN A 172 -8.83 9.03 11.38
C ASN A 172 -8.96 10.10 12.48
N PHE A 173 -7.83 10.53 13.06
CA PHE A 173 -7.80 11.41 14.24
C PHE A 173 -7.09 12.74 13.99
N LYS A 174 -6.47 12.93 12.82
CA LYS A 174 -5.67 14.13 12.46
C LYS A 174 -4.54 14.41 13.45
N ALA A 175 -4.00 13.37 14.09
CA ALA A 175 -2.96 13.46 15.11
C ALA A 175 -1.86 12.43 14.86
N LEU A 176 -0.67 12.69 15.38
CA LEU A 176 0.49 11.80 15.25
C LEU A 176 0.68 10.99 16.54
N PRO A 177 1.11 9.72 16.47
CA PRO A 177 1.43 8.92 17.63
C PRO A 177 2.73 9.39 18.29
N GLU A 178 2.73 9.48 19.62
CA GLU A 178 3.88 9.84 20.44
C GLU A 178 4.42 8.63 21.18
N TYR A 179 5.76 8.51 21.28
CA TYR A 179 6.43 7.36 21.86
C TYR A 179 7.30 7.78 23.03
N GLU A 180 7.07 7.18 24.21
CA GLU A 180 7.84 7.42 25.41
C GLU A 180 8.42 6.13 26.00
N ILE A 181 9.66 6.20 26.50
CA ILE A 181 10.25 5.10 27.28
C ILE A 181 9.63 5.14 28.66
N VAL A 182 8.83 4.13 28.99
CA VAL A 182 8.19 3.97 30.30
C VAL A 182 9.17 3.36 31.30
N GLU A 183 9.96 2.38 30.84
CA GLU A 183 10.88 1.63 31.69
C GLU A 183 12.07 1.11 30.88
N SER A 184 13.21 0.94 31.57
CA SER A 184 14.39 0.30 31.01
C SER A 184 15.02 -0.58 32.08
N THR A 185 14.98 -1.89 31.92
CA THR A 185 15.41 -2.88 32.91
C THR A 185 16.50 -3.79 32.38
N GLY A 186 17.27 -4.40 33.27
CA GLY A 186 18.35 -5.34 32.95
C GLY A 186 19.72 -4.71 32.86
N PRO A 187 20.79 -5.53 32.85
CA PRO A 187 22.16 -5.09 32.68
C PRO A 187 22.43 -4.52 31.30
N ASP A 188 23.48 -3.74 31.10
CA ASP A 188 23.77 -3.05 29.84
C ASP A 188 23.85 -3.96 28.61
N HIS A 189 24.28 -5.21 28.78
CA HIS A 189 24.41 -6.19 27.71
C HIS A 189 23.12 -6.96 27.40
N ASP A 190 22.09 -6.85 28.27
CA ASP A 190 20.77 -7.49 28.05
C ASP A 190 19.63 -6.57 28.54
N ARG A 191 19.74 -5.30 28.20
CA ARG A 191 18.75 -4.28 28.53
C ARG A 191 17.47 -4.48 27.74
N ILE A 192 16.33 -4.42 28.44
CA ILE A 192 14.99 -4.44 27.85
C ILE A 192 14.38 -3.04 28.01
N PHE A 193 13.95 -2.48 26.90
CA PHE A 193 13.22 -1.22 26.84
C PHE A 193 11.73 -1.50 26.82
N CYS A 194 10.96 -0.75 27.58
CA CYS A 194 9.51 -0.73 27.55
C CYS A 194 9.07 0.66 27.05
N VAL A 195 8.31 0.71 25.97
CA VAL A 195 7.89 1.95 25.31
C VAL A 195 6.37 1.98 25.22
N SER A 196 5.77 3.09 25.65
CA SER A 196 4.36 3.39 25.38
C SER A 196 4.20 4.14 24.08
N VAL A 197 3.04 3.96 23.43
CA VAL A 197 2.59 4.80 22.33
C VAL A 197 1.22 5.39 22.68
N SER A 198 1.07 6.70 22.53
CA SER A 198 -0.14 7.44 22.83
C SER A 198 -0.56 8.34 21.68
N LEU A 199 -1.81 8.78 21.72
CA LEU A 199 -2.39 9.78 20.83
C LEU A 199 -2.96 10.90 21.69
N GLY A 200 -2.21 12.01 21.84
CA GLY A 200 -2.46 12.97 22.91
C GLY A 200 -2.39 12.28 24.27
N ASP A 201 -3.41 12.48 25.11
CA ASP A 201 -3.48 11.89 26.46
C ASP A 201 -3.95 10.41 26.48
N VAL A 202 -4.28 9.82 25.33
CA VAL A 202 -4.82 8.46 25.25
C VAL A 202 -3.70 7.46 25.00
N LEU A 203 -3.44 6.58 25.98
CA LEU A 203 -2.53 5.46 25.82
C LEU A 203 -3.14 4.41 24.87
N LEU A 204 -2.48 4.15 23.75
CA LEU A 204 -2.91 3.15 22.76
C LEU A 204 -2.37 1.77 23.10
N ALA A 205 -1.05 1.66 23.33
CA ALA A 205 -0.38 0.39 23.64
C ALA A 205 0.97 0.60 24.31
N VAL A 206 1.53 -0.53 24.78
CA VAL A 206 2.90 -0.63 25.31
C VAL A 206 3.60 -1.78 24.58
N GLY A 207 4.87 -1.62 24.26
CA GLY A 207 5.71 -2.64 23.63
C GLY A 207 7.06 -2.73 24.29
N SER A 208 7.70 -3.89 24.21
CA SER A 208 9.02 -4.15 24.79
C SER A 208 10.00 -4.71 23.75
N GLY A 209 11.29 -4.45 23.93
CA GLY A 209 12.32 -4.95 23.04
C GLY A 209 13.75 -4.71 23.54
N LYS A 210 14.71 -5.44 22.99
CA LYS A 210 16.14 -5.31 23.31
C LYS A 210 16.76 -3.98 22.87
N THR A 211 16.07 -3.23 22.02
CA THR A 211 16.45 -1.87 21.63
C THR A 211 15.23 -0.97 21.70
N ARG A 212 15.43 0.33 21.87
CA ARG A 212 14.37 1.32 21.82
C ARG A 212 13.55 1.18 20.53
N LYS A 213 14.21 1.04 19.37
CA LYS A 213 13.54 0.87 18.07
C LYS A 213 12.66 -0.39 18.01
N ALA A 214 13.11 -1.50 18.59
CA ALA A 214 12.32 -2.74 18.65
C ALA A 214 11.10 -2.58 19.56
N ALA A 215 11.25 -1.94 20.72
CA ALA A 215 10.17 -1.65 21.65
C ALA A 215 9.12 -0.69 21.04
N GLU A 216 9.56 0.36 20.35
CA GLU A 216 8.69 1.30 19.62
C GLU A 216 7.91 0.57 18.49
N SER A 217 8.56 -0.32 17.74
CA SER A 217 7.91 -1.09 16.67
C SER A 217 6.85 -2.05 17.23
N GLU A 218 7.12 -2.69 18.37
CA GLU A 218 6.17 -3.58 19.04
C GLU A 218 4.98 -2.81 19.63
N ALA A 219 5.22 -1.63 20.24
CA ALA A 219 4.16 -0.74 20.70
C ALA A 219 3.27 -0.29 19.54
N ALA A 220 3.89 0.12 18.42
CA ALA A 220 3.17 0.51 17.22
C ALA A 220 2.34 -0.63 16.64
N ARG A 221 2.88 -1.86 16.60
CA ARG A 221 2.18 -3.04 16.14
C ARG A 221 0.91 -3.31 16.96
N ALA A 222 1.06 -3.29 18.29
CA ALA A 222 -0.05 -3.53 19.21
C ALA A 222 -1.14 -2.45 19.09
N ALA A 223 -0.75 -1.18 18.97
CA ALA A 223 -1.67 -0.06 18.79
C ALA A 223 -2.40 -0.15 17.45
N TYR A 224 -1.66 -0.44 16.37
CA TYR A 224 -2.24 -0.60 15.03
C TYR A 224 -3.29 -1.71 15.00
N GLY A 225 -2.99 -2.88 15.59
CA GLY A 225 -3.94 -4.00 15.66
C GLY A 225 -5.24 -3.64 16.37
N LYS A 226 -5.19 -2.89 17.49
CA LYS A 226 -6.38 -2.42 18.21
C LYS A 226 -7.22 -1.47 17.36
N LEU A 227 -6.60 -0.41 16.82
CA LEU A 227 -7.33 0.60 16.07
C LEU A 227 -7.91 0.08 14.74
N SER A 228 -7.24 -0.89 14.11
CA SER A 228 -7.74 -1.53 12.90
C SER A 228 -8.93 -2.45 13.16
N ALA A 229 -8.98 -3.14 14.29
CA ALA A 229 -10.12 -3.98 14.68
C ALA A 229 -11.37 -3.14 14.95
N ASP A 230 -11.22 -1.99 15.62
CA ASP A 230 -12.33 -1.09 15.93
C ASP A 230 -12.94 -0.44 14.67
N SER A 231 -12.15 -0.24 13.63
CA SER A 231 -12.60 0.33 12.36
C SER A 231 -13.50 -0.61 11.52
N HIS A 232 -13.53 -1.92 11.82
CA HIS A 232 -14.35 -2.92 11.11
C HIS A 232 -15.63 -3.29 11.86
N SER A 233 -15.87 -2.70 13.04
CA SER A 233 -17.01 -3.00 13.92
C SER A 233 -18.08 -1.90 13.95
N GLY A 234 -17.96 -0.87 13.07
CA GLY A 234 -18.85 0.29 13.02
C GLY A 234 -19.74 0.37 11.76
#